data_38ef05f671bdf71c9ff65f978506db64
#
_entry.id   38ef05f671bdf71c9ff65f978506db64
#
_cell.length_a   1.000
_cell.length_b   1.000
_cell.length_c   1.000
_cell.angle_alpha   90.00
_cell.angle_beta   90.00
_cell.angle_gamma   90.00
#
_symmetry.space_group_name_H-M   'P 1'
#
loop_
_entity.id
_entity.type
_entity.pdbx_description
1 polymer ?
#
loop_
_entity_poly.entity_id
_entity_poly.type
_entity_poly.pdbx_seq_one_letter_code
_entity_poly.pdbx_strand_id
1 'polypeptide(L)'
;MTAAERRKEIMRILSGRRHETIHNLASELGVSDRTIRRDICVLSLSEPIYTQTGRYDGGVYVMENYTLTHFYMTVEEITVIEKLLIHAKECISCELSPSEITTIEQIIRKYALPENKKG
;
A
#
# COMPACT_ATOMS: atom_id res chain seq x y z
N MET A 1 14.03 0.89 -12.56
CA MET A 1 13.47 1.37 -11.29
C MET A 1 14.56 1.99 -10.45
N THR A 2 14.34 3.21 -10.01
CA THR A 2 15.33 3.88 -9.18
C THR A 2 15.20 3.40 -7.74
N ALA A 3 16.16 3.76 -6.91
CA ALA A 3 16.08 3.39 -5.49
C ALA A 3 14.86 4.01 -4.83
N ALA A 4 14.53 5.25 -5.19
CA ALA A 4 13.37 5.91 -4.64
C ALA A 4 12.08 5.17 -5.04
N GLU A 5 11.98 4.78 -6.30
CA GLU A 5 10.83 4.04 -6.78
C GLU A 5 10.73 2.67 -6.11
N ARG A 6 11.88 2.04 -5.91
CA ARG A 6 11.89 0.72 -5.27
C ARG A 6 11.44 0.81 -3.82
N ARG A 7 11.90 1.83 -3.09
CA ARG A 7 11.49 2.00 -1.71
C ARG A 7 10.01 2.30 -1.59
N LYS A 8 9.49 3.07 -2.54
CA LYS A 8 8.07 3.35 -2.56
C LYS A 8 7.28 2.06 -2.79
N GLU A 9 7.79 1.20 -3.66
CA GLU A 9 7.13 -0.06 -3.93
C GLU A 9 7.18 -0.99 -2.72
N ILE A 10 8.30 -1.00 -2.00
CA ILE A 10 8.40 -1.79 -0.77
C ILE A 10 7.33 -1.37 0.23
N MET A 11 7.17 -0.06 0.40
CA MET A 11 6.17 0.43 1.35
C MET A 11 4.76 0.09 0.89
N ARG A 12 4.51 0.13 -0.42
CA ARG A 12 3.21 -0.25 -0.94
C ARG A 12 2.90 -1.71 -0.63
N ILE A 13 3.89 -2.58 -0.82
CA ILE A 13 3.72 -4.00 -0.52
C ILE A 13 3.45 -4.19 0.97
N LEU A 14 4.22 -3.53 1.82
CA LEU A 14 4.07 -3.68 3.26
C LEU A 14 2.77 -3.10 3.78
N SER A 15 2.25 -2.07 3.13
CA SER A 15 0.97 -1.51 3.59
C SER A 15 -0.16 -2.52 3.42
N GLY A 16 -0.04 -3.39 2.44
CA GLY A 16 -1.05 -4.42 2.23
C GLY A 16 -0.78 -5.67 3.03
N ARG A 17 0.48 -6.11 3.07
CA ARG A 17 0.81 -7.39 3.70
C ARG A 17 1.18 -7.28 5.15
N ARG A 18 1.63 -6.14 5.61
CA ARG A 18 2.06 -5.87 6.98
C ARG A 18 3.33 -6.59 7.40
N HIS A 19 3.77 -7.58 6.67
CA HIS A 19 4.99 -8.34 6.95
C HIS A 19 5.43 -9.01 5.67
N GLU A 20 6.73 -9.03 5.44
CA GLU A 20 7.28 -9.77 4.30
C GLU A 20 8.74 -10.06 4.57
N THR A 21 9.25 -11.15 3.99
CA THR A 21 10.65 -11.48 4.16
C THR A 21 11.51 -10.65 3.21
N ILE A 22 12.76 -10.44 3.61
CA ILE A 22 13.72 -9.74 2.76
C ILE A 22 13.85 -10.45 1.41
N HIS A 23 13.96 -11.79 1.47
CA HIS A 23 14.16 -12.55 0.25
C HIS A 23 12.99 -12.42 -0.72
N ASN A 24 11.76 -12.45 -0.21
CA ASN A 24 10.61 -12.31 -1.07
C ASN A 24 10.55 -10.92 -1.70
N LEU A 25 10.87 -9.89 -0.93
CA LEU A 25 10.91 -8.54 -1.49
C LEU A 25 11.98 -8.44 -2.57
N ALA A 26 13.14 -9.04 -2.32
CA ALA A 26 14.22 -9.03 -3.31
C ALA A 26 13.80 -9.73 -4.59
N SER A 27 13.14 -10.87 -4.45
CA SER A 27 12.69 -11.64 -5.61
C SER A 27 11.65 -10.87 -6.40
N GLU A 28 10.69 -10.26 -5.72
CA GLU A 28 9.63 -9.55 -6.43
C GLU A 28 10.14 -8.30 -7.12
N LEU A 29 11.13 -7.65 -6.55
CA LEU A 29 11.64 -6.41 -7.13
C LEU A 29 12.89 -6.62 -7.99
N GLY A 30 13.35 -7.85 -8.08
CA GLY A 30 14.48 -8.17 -8.97
C GLY A 30 15.79 -7.58 -8.52
N VAL A 31 16.04 -7.51 -7.22
CA VAL A 31 17.31 -7.02 -6.68
C VAL A 31 17.82 -8.00 -5.64
N SER A 32 19.01 -7.74 -5.10
CA SER A 32 19.59 -8.63 -4.13
C SER A 32 19.03 -8.37 -2.73
N ASP A 33 19.17 -9.36 -1.85
CA ASP A 33 18.77 -9.20 -0.47
C ASP A 33 19.50 -8.01 0.17
N ARG A 34 20.76 -7.83 -0.19
CA ARG A 34 21.54 -6.73 0.36
C ARG A 34 20.93 -5.39 -0.01
N THR A 35 20.46 -5.25 -1.24
CA THR A 35 19.83 -4.02 -1.69
C THR A 35 18.55 -3.76 -0.89
N ILE A 36 17.77 -4.81 -0.66
CA ILE A 36 16.54 -4.65 0.12
C ILE A 36 16.87 -4.27 1.56
N ARG A 37 17.88 -4.90 2.16
CA ARG A 37 18.28 -4.55 3.53
C ARG A 37 18.67 -3.08 3.63
N ARG A 38 19.39 -2.60 2.62
CA ARG A 38 19.79 -1.20 2.61
C ARG A 38 18.56 -0.29 2.50
N ASP A 39 17.61 -0.66 1.63
CA ASP A 39 16.39 0.11 1.49
C ASP A 39 15.58 0.13 2.79
N ILE A 40 15.51 -1.00 3.48
CA ILE A 40 14.77 -1.07 4.72
C ILE A 40 15.43 -0.19 5.78
N CYS A 41 16.75 -0.16 5.82
CA CYS A 41 17.44 0.73 6.77
C CYS A 41 17.06 2.18 6.52
N VAL A 42 17.02 2.59 5.27
CA VAL A 42 16.63 3.96 4.95
C VAL A 42 15.17 4.21 5.31
N LEU A 43 14.29 3.28 4.97
CA LEU A 43 12.88 3.45 5.24
C LEU A 43 12.58 3.47 6.72
N SER A 44 13.30 2.69 7.52
CA SER A 44 13.01 2.62 8.94
C SER A 44 13.32 3.92 9.68
N LEU A 45 14.02 4.85 9.02
CA LEU A 45 14.28 6.14 9.63
C LEU A 45 13.03 7.02 9.65
N SER A 46 12.08 6.77 8.77
CA SER A 46 10.90 7.62 8.70
C SER A 46 9.59 6.84 8.72
N GLU A 47 9.61 5.54 8.54
CA GLU A 47 8.39 4.76 8.47
C GLU A 47 8.29 3.83 9.68
N PRO A 48 7.07 3.50 10.11
CA PRO A 48 6.89 2.63 11.27
C PRO A 48 7.09 1.17 10.93
N ILE A 49 8.29 0.81 10.51
CA ILE A 49 8.63 -0.57 10.19
C ILE A 49 9.86 -0.97 10.98
N TYR A 50 10.03 -2.25 11.18
CA TYR A 50 11.20 -2.78 11.86
C TYR A 50 11.53 -4.15 11.29
N THR A 51 12.74 -4.62 11.54
CA THR A 51 13.15 -5.94 11.07
C THR A 51 13.27 -6.87 12.26
N GLN A 52 13.12 -8.14 11.99
CA GLN A 52 13.26 -9.17 12.99
C GLN A 52 14.05 -10.29 12.36
N THR A 53 15.03 -10.83 13.06
CA THR A 53 15.79 -11.93 12.52
C THR A 53 15.14 -13.23 12.96
N GLY A 54 15.26 -14.25 12.13
CA GLY A 54 14.65 -15.54 12.46
C GLY A 54 14.56 -16.37 11.20
N ARG A 55 14.61 -17.67 11.39
CA ARG A 55 14.56 -18.58 10.24
C ARG A 55 13.16 -18.64 9.65
N TYR A 56 12.15 -18.61 10.50
CA TYR A 56 10.79 -18.77 10.01
C TYR A 56 9.94 -17.51 10.12
N ASP A 57 10.17 -16.69 11.13
CA ASP A 57 9.36 -15.50 11.32
C ASP A 57 10.17 -14.22 11.19
N GLY A 58 11.33 -14.28 10.55
CA GLY A 58 12.13 -13.09 10.31
C GLY A 58 11.55 -12.28 9.17
N GLY A 59 12.04 -11.06 9.00
CA GLY A 59 11.66 -10.20 7.91
C GLY A 59 11.38 -8.79 8.35
N VAL A 60 10.58 -8.09 7.56
CA VAL A 60 10.22 -6.71 7.81
C VAL A 60 8.77 -6.67 8.25
N TYR A 61 8.50 -5.93 9.30
CA TYR A 61 7.17 -5.84 9.89
C TYR A 61 6.75 -4.39 9.99
N VAL A 62 5.46 -4.15 9.85
CA VAL A 62 4.89 -2.84 10.14
C VAL A 62 4.51 -2.87 11.62
N MET A 63 4.83 -1.81 12.34
CA MET A 63 4.51 -1.74 13.77
C MET A 63 3.01 -1.81 13.99
N GLU A 64 2.62 -2.50 15.07
CA GLU A 64 1.21 -2.61 15.36
C GLU A 64 0.58 -1.27 15.60
N ASN A 65 -0.66 -1.15 15.25
CA ASN A 65 -1.44 0.07 15.47
C ASN A 65 -0.99 1.26 14.66
N TYR A 66 -0.08 1.06 13.72
CA TYR A 66 0.32 2.14 12.82
C TYR A 66 -0.25 1.90 11.44
N THR A 67 -0.61 2.97 10.77
CA THR A 67 -1.05 2.93 9.40
C THR A 67 0.01 3.60 8.56
N LEU A 68 0.36 2.99 7.45
CA LEU A 68 1.33 3.59 6.53
C LEU A 68 0.56 4.60 5.70
N THR A 69 0.77 5.89 6.03
CA THR A 69 -0.08 6.92 5.49
C THR A 69 0.43 7.60 4.25
N HIS A 70 1.44 7.04 3.61
CA HIS A 70 1.99 7.68 2.44
C HIS A 70 1.43 7.15 1.13
N PHE A 71 0.45 6.25 1.19
CA PHE A 71 -0.10 5.69 -0.02
C PHE A 71 -1.52 6.14 -0.18
N TYR A 72 -1.69 7.28 -0.78
CA TYR A 72 -3.00 7.81 -1.09
C TYR A 72 -3.21 7.74 -2.60
N MET A 73 -4.45 7.62 -3.00
CA MET A 73 -4.76 7.68 -4.42
C MET A 73 -4.64 9.12 -4.89
N THR A 74 -4.16 9.28 -6.11
CA THR A 74 -4.10 10.61 -6.70
C THR A 74 -5.50 11.05 -7.11
N VAL A 75 -5.64 12.34 -7.40
CA VAL A 75 -6.94 12.87 -7.84
C VAL A 75 -7.37 12.17 -9.12
N GLU A 76 -6.43 11.92 -10.04
CA GLU A 76 -6.79 11.23 -11.28
C GLU A 76 -7.27 9.81 -11.01
N GLU A 77 -6.60 9.10 -10.11
CA GLU A 77 -7.01 7.73 -9.80
C GLU A 77 -8.40 7.71 -9.17
N ILE A 78 -8.66 8.63 -8.26
CA ILE A 78 -9.97 8.70 -7.64
C ILE A 78 -11.04 9.03 -8.68
N THR A 79 -10.74 9.97 -9.56
CA THR A 79 -11.70 10.38 -10.58
C THR A 79 -12.10 9.21 -11.48
N VAL A 80 -11.11 8.42 -11.91
CA VAL A 80 -11.39 7.28 -12.76
C VAL A 80 -12.24 6.24 -12.02
N ILE A 81 -11.89 5.96 -10.77
CA ILE A 81 -12.64 4.98 -10.00
C ILE A 81 -14.05 5.47 -9.74
N GLU A 82 -14.22 6.77 -9.47
CA GLU A 82 -15.55 7.32 -9.24
C GLU A 82 -16.41 7.24 -10.49
N LYS A 83 -15.82 7.43 -11.67
CA LYS A 83 -16.55 7.27 -12.91
C LYS A 83 -17.03 5.84 -13.08
N LEU A 84 -16.16 4.88 -12.77
CA LEU A 84 -16.54 3.48 -12.84
C LEU A 84 -17.66 3.18 -11.85
N LEU A 85 -17.59 3.76 -10.66
CA LEU A 85 -18.59 3.51 -9.63
C LEU A 85 -19.95 4.06 -10.06
N ILE A 86 -19.97 5.26 -10.64
CA ILE A 86 -21.21 5.85 -11.12
C ILE A 86 -21.80 4.95 -12.20
N HIS A 87 -20.95 4.49 -13.11
CA HIS A 87 -21.41 3.61 -14.18
C HIS A 87 -22.01 2.33 -13.60
N ALA A 88 -21.37 1.77 -12.59
CA ALA A 88 -21.86 0.55 -11.97
C ALA A 88 -23.21 0.78 -11.28
N LYS A 89 -23.39 1.93 -10.65
CA LYS A 89 -24.65 2.23 -9.99
C LYS A 89 -25.80 2.36 -10.98
N GLU A 90 -25.50 2.83 -12.17
CA GLU A 90 -26.54 3.03 -13.18
C GLU A 90 -26.76 1.84 -14.07
N CYS A 91 -25.93 0.83 -13.96
CA CYS A 91 -26.01 -0.33 -14.83
C CYS A 91 -26.94 -1.37 -14.24
N ILE A 92 -28.03 -1.69 -14.92
CA ILE A 92 -28.98 -2.66 -14.41
C ILE A 92 -28.41 -4.06 -14.42
N SER A 93 -27.53 -4.37 -15.35
CA SER A 93 -26.95 -5.71 -15.43
C SER A 93 -25.63 -5.83 -14.68
N CYS A 94 -25.27 -4.83 -13.89
CA CYS A 94 -24.01 -4.88 -13.17
C CYS A 94 -24.06 -5.95 -12.11
N GLU A 95 -22.98 -6.69 -11.96
CA GLU A 95 -22.95 -7.78 -11.00
C GLU A 95 -22.58 -7.34 -9.60
N LEU A 96 -22.32 -6.04 -9.39
CA LEU A 96 -21.98 -5.58 -8.07
C LEU A 96 -23.22 -5.39 -7.23
N SER A 97 -23.19 -5.93 -6.02
CA SER A 97 -24.28 -5.75 -5.10
C SER A 97 -24.18 -4.37 -4.44
N PRO A 98 -25.27 -3.87 -3.85
CA PRO A 98 -25.18 -2.60 -3.13
C PRO A 98 -24.12 -2.59 -2.04
N SER A 99 -23.91 -3.72 -1.36
CA SER A 99 -22.90 -3.76 -0.31
C SER A 99 -21.49 -3.68 -0.90
N GLU A 100 -21.30 -4.25 -2.08
CA GLU A 100 -19.99 -4.15 -2.74
C GLU A 100 -19.72 -2.72 -3.20
N ILE A 101 -20.75 -2.03 -3.68
CA ILE A 101 -20.60 -0.64 -4.07
C ILE A 101 -20.23 0.21 -2.86
N THR A 102 -20.87 -0.05 -1.72
CA THR A 102 -20.55 0.65 -0.49
C THR A 102 -19.11 0.39 -0.07
N THR A 103 -18.64 -0.85 -0.24
CA THR A 103 -17.26 -1.19 0.07
C THR A 103 -16.30 -0.40 -0.79
N ILE A 104 -16.59 -0.25 -2.08
CA ILE A 104 -15.73 0.53 -2.96
C ILE A 104 -15.70 1.99 -2.52
N GLU A 105 -16.86 2.54 -2.14
CA GLU A 105 -16.91 3.91 -1.67
C GLU A 105 -16.08 4.10 -0.40
N GLN A 106 -16.08 3.12 0.47
CA GLN A 106 -15.27 3.18 1.67
C GLN A 106 -13.78 3.13 1.35
N ILE A 107 -13.40 2.34 0.36
CA ILE A 107 -12.01 2.27 -0.06
C ILE A 107 -11.55 3.63 -0.60
N ILE A 108 -12.38 4.25 -1.43
CA ILE A 108 -12.05 5.56 -1.98
C ILE A 108 -11.85 6.56 -0.83
N ARG A 109 -12.76 6.57 0.14
CA ARG A 109 -12.68 7.50 1.24
C ARG A 109 -11.46 7.24 2.11
N LYS A 110 -11.11 5.96 2.28
CA LYS A 110 -9.99 5.60 3.13
C LYS A 110 -8.64 5.99 2.53
N TYR A 111 -8.51 5.87 1.20
CA TYR A 111 -7.22 6.11 0.56
C TYR A 111 -7.14 7.40 -0.23
N ALA A 112 -8.15 8.25 -0.14
CA ALA A 112 -8.08 9.55 -0.79
C ALA A 112 -7.11 10.43 -0.02
N LEU A 113 -6.36 11.25 -0.75
CA LEU A 113 -5.44 12.16 -0.10
C LEU A 113 -6.25 13.14 0.73
N PRO A 114 -5.94 13.26 2.00
CA PRO A 114 -6.72 14.14 2.87
C PRO A 114 -6.45 15.60 2.57
N GLU A 115 -7.39 16.27 1.88
CA GLU A 115 -7.17 17.61 1.64
C GLU A 115 -7.64 18.36 2.81
N ASN A 116 -7.19 19.45 3.05
CA ASN A 116 -7.60 20.27 4.16
C ASN A 116 -7.44 19.56 5.42
N LYS A 117 -6.51 18.70 5.41
CA LYS A 117 -6.39 18.02 6.52
C LYS A 117 -5.83 18.83 7.53
N LYS A 118 -5.83 19.90 7.59
CA LYS A 118 -5.22 20.58 8.50
C LYS A 118 -5.97 20.60 9.56
N GLY A 119 -6.20 20.39 9.78
CA GLY A 119 -7.01 20.50 10.82
C GLY A 119 -6.91 20.18 11.73
#